data_3e25e0d1ccea123fe60059c00fb0bfa3
#
_entry.id   3e25e0d1ccea123fe60059c00fb0bfa3
#
_cell.length_a   1.000
_cell.length_b   1.000
_cell.length_c   1.000
_cell.angle_alpha   90.00
_cell.angle_beta   90.00
_cell.angle_gamma   90.00
#
_symmetry.space_group_name_H-M   'P 1'
#
loop_
_entity.id
_entity.type
_entity.pdbx_description
1 polymer ?
#
loop_
_entity_poly.entity_id
_entity_poly.type
_entity_poly.pdbx_seq_one_letter_code
_entity_poly.pdbx_strand_id
1 'polypeptide(L)'
;EVDVYGQLLIYKKMLQNVVSNINKNYISKPYNYEGYFKYSRQVDGQEKVKEATVTIYDAQGYHREDVASAFKELNYKFNQVRRNSEVTSVWDGLTYFDDILTADIVRNTRNVLDIVNSRDYKLKSKGKLVYEGDSVQVISYQATHPSISTTGDPAVQTYSGEIYVNLKDLAVLKNVVNLTSRDFNGLGRNLVTINEKPKSDVKMTITTTYKKLKSVYFLSGVQVEYSYKEE
;
A
#
# COMPACT_ATOMS: atom_id res chain seq x y z
N GLU A 1 29.06 -17.15 -1.89
CA GLU A 1 27.72 -17.76 -2.13
C GLU A 1 27.00 -18.17 -0.84
N VAL A 2 27.71 -18.75 0.14
CA VAL A 2 27.14 -19.22 1.42
C VAL A 2 26.50 -18.06 2.22
N ASP A 3 27.08 -16.86 2.18
CA ASP A 3 26.62 -15.70 2.94
C ASP A 3 25.29 -15.11 2.38
N VAL A 4 25.08 -15.19 1.09
CA VAL A 4 23.86 -14.68 0.42
C VAL A 4 22.63 -15.53 0.78
N TYR A 5 22.78 -16.86 0.88
CA TYR A 5 21.70 -17.75 1.29
C TYR A 5 21.34 -17.59 2.77
N GLY A 6 22.34 -17.42 3.63
CA GLY A 6 22.13 -17.18 5.05
C GLY A 6 21.35 -15.88 5.30
N GLN A 7 21.71 -14.79 4.62
CA GLN A 7 21.02 -13.51 4.73
C GLN A 7 19.57 -13.60 4.23
N LEU A 8 19.32 -14.27 3.11
CA LEU A 8 17.97 -14.47 2.59
C LEU A 8 17.04 -15.13 3.61
N LEU A 9 17.53 -16.19 4.29
CA LEU A 9 16.76 -16.91 5.31
C LEU A 9 16.45 -16.04 6.53
N ILE A 10 17.41 -15.22 6.96
CA ILE A 10 17.24 -14.28 8.09
C ILE A 10 16.11 -13.29 7.80
N TYR A 11 16.11 -12.67 6.63
CA TYR A 11 15.07 -11.67 6.27
C TYR A 11 13.72 -12.31 6.00
N LYS A 12 13.66 -13.50 5.42
CA LYS A 12 12.42 -14.28 5.32
C LYS A 12 11.82 -14.55 6.71
N LYS A 13 12.63 -15.05 7.65
CA LYS A 13 12.18 -15.28 9.02
C LYS A 13 11.75 -13.99 9.72
N MET A 14 12.44 -12.88 9.46
CA MET A 14 12.04 -11.59 10.00
C MET A 14 10.66 -11.18 9.49
N LEU A 15 10.39 -11.28 8.19
CA LEU A 15 9.07 -10.95 7.60
C LEU A 15 7.97 -11.91 8.09
N GLN A 16 8.28 -13.19 8.28
CA GLN A 16 7.35 -14.14 8.91
C GLN A 16 7.00 -13.72 10.34
N ASN A 17 7.99 -13.27 11.11
CA ASN A 17 7.77 -12.78 12.46
C ASN A 17 6.98 -11.46 12.46
N VAL A 18 7.16 -10.58 11.47
CA VAL A 18 6.29 -9.39 11.27
C VAL A 18 4.84 -9.83 11.17
N VAL A 19 4.53 -10.77 10.28
CA VAL A 19 3.17 -11.27 10.07
C VAL A 19 2.59 -11.89 11.34
N SER A 20 3.37 -12.71 12.05
CA SER A 20 2.95 -13.35 13.31
C SER A 20 2.66 -12.33 14.43
N ASN A 21 3.23 -11.14 14.36
CA ASN A 21 3.03 -10.08 15.36
C ASN A 21 1.97 -9.05 14.96
N ILE A 22 1.30 -9.17 13.82
CA ILE A 22 0.32 -8.18 13.36
C ILE A 22 -0.77 -7.96 14.40
N ASN A 23 -1.42 -9.00 14.87
CA ASN A 23 -2.50 -8.90 15.86
C ASN A 23 -2.05 -8.30 17.21
N LYS A 24 -0.75 -8.40 17.53
CA LYS A 24 -0.17 -7.81 18.74
C LYS A 24 0.21 -6.34 18.54
N ASN A 25 0.71 -6.02 17.37
CA ASN A 25 1.30 -4.70 17.09
C ASN A 25 0.28 -3.69 16.57
N TYR A 26 -0.76 -4.13 15.86
CA TYR A 26 -1.74 -3.25 15.23
C TYR A 26 -3.09 -3.30 15.92
N ILE A 27 -3.94 -2.32 15.68
CA ILE A 27 -5.29 -2.26 16.26
C ILE A 27 -6.10 -3.47 15.80
N SER A 28 -6.43 -4.37 16.72
CA SER A 28 -7.21 -5.59 16.46
C SER A 28 -8.66 -5.52 16.93
N LYS A 29 -9.19 -4.33 17.13
CA LYS A 29 -10.56 -4.06 17.59
C LYS A 29 -11.23 -3.07 16.66
N PRO A 30 -12.56 -2.99 16.62
CA PRO A 30 -13.26 -1.95 15.87
C PRO A 30 -12.76 -0.57 16.23
N TYR A 31 -12.55 0.26 15.22
CA TYR A 31 -12.10 1.66 15.38
C TYR A 31 -12.58 2.52 14.23
N ASN A 32 -12.54 3.82 14.46
CA ASN A 32 -12.68 4.81 13.41
C ASN A 32 -11.55 5.84 13.52
N TYR A 33 -11.23 6.48 12.42
CA TYR A 33 -10.31 7.59 12.39
C TYR A 33 -10.65 8.56 11.27
N GLU A 34 -10.22 9.80 11.44
CA GLU A 34 -10.35 10.84 10.44
C GLU A 34 -9.02 11.04 9.74
N GLY A 35 -9.08 11.22 8.44
CA GLY A 35 -7.94 11.47 7.58
C GLY A 35 -8.18 12.63 6.64
N TYR A 36 -7.12 13.04 5.98
CA TYR A 36 -7.16 14.00 4.90
C TYR A 36 -6.80 13.30 3.59
N PHE A 37 -7.64 13.49 2.59
CA PHE A 37 -7.45 12.98 1.25
C PHE A 37 -7.14 14.13 0.29
N LYS A 38 -6.07 13.97 -0.50
CA LYS A 38 -5.75 14.87 -1.60
C LYS A 38 -5.49 14.05 -2.86
N TYR A 39 -6.11 14.45 -3.95
CA TYR A 39 -5.81 13.97 -5.29
C TYR A 39 -5.42 15.15 -6.16
N SER A 40 -4.33 15.04 -6.91
CA SER A 40 -3.95 16.04 -7.90
C SER A 40 -3.54 15.37 -9.22
N ARG A 41 -3.86 16.03 -10.32
CA ARG A 41 -3.54 15.60 -11.68
C ARG A 41 -3.14 16.78 -12.52
N GLN A 42 -2.05 16.63 -13.30
CA GLN A 42 -1.70 17.59 -14.33
C GLN A 42 -2.50 17.29 -15.61
N VAL A 43 -3.24 18.30 -16.11
CA VAL A 43 -3.99 18.22 -17.36
C VAL A 43 -3.74 19.50 -18.13
N ASP A 44 -3.15 19.39 -19.32
CA ASP A 44 -2.86 20.53 -20.20
C ASP A 44 -2.05 21.64 -19.49
N GLY A 45 -1.08 21.26 -18.66
CA GLY A 45 -0.23 22.17 -17.90
C GLY A 45 -0.89 22.81 -16.67
N GLN A 46 -2.15 22.46 -16.36
CA GLN A 46 -2.85 22.93 -15.17
C GLN A 46 -3.00 21.82 -14.15
N GLU A 47 -2.74 22.13 -12.88
CA GLU A 47 -2.99 21.20 -11.78
C GLU A 47 -4.46 21.24 -11.40
N LYS A 48 -5.14 20.09 -11.54
CA LYS A 48 -6.49 19.87 -11.00
C LYS A 48 -6.38 19.19 -9.65
N VAL A 49 -6.98 19.77 -8.63
CA VAL A 49 -6.88 19.31 -7.25
C VAL A 49 -8.25 19.04 -6.68
N LYS A 50 -8.36 17.94 -5.92
CA LYS A 50 -9.49 17.63 -5.05
C LYS A 50 -8.97 17.26 -3.67
N GLU A 51 -9.66 17.73 -2.68
CA GLU A 51 -9.33 17.52 -1.28
C GLU A 51 -10.61 17.17 -0.52
N ALA A 52 -10.48 16.32 0.47
CA ALA A 52 -11.58 15.98 1.36
C ALA A 52 -11.06 15.59 2.74
N THR A 53 -11.84 15.81 3.76
CA THR A 53 -11.71 15.02 4.99
C THR A 53 -12.43 13.69 4.79
N VAL A 54 -11.89 12.62 5.33
CA VAL A 54 -12.46 11.29 5.22
C VAL A 54 -12.54 10.66 6.61
N THR A 55 -13.71 10.12 6.94
CA THR A 55 -13.87 9.29 8.13
C THR A 55 -13.87 7.83 7.67
N ILE A 56 -12.99 7.02 8.24
CA ILE A 56 -12.87 5.59 7.96
C ILE A 56 -13.37 4.83 9.17
N TYR A 57 -14.21 3.83 8.92
CA TYR A 57 -14.79 2.93 9.91
C TYR A 57 -14.31 1.53 9.63
N ASP A 58 -13.67 0.91 10.61
CA ASP A 58 -13.21 -0.46 10.56
C ASP A 58 -13.97 -1.28 11.62
N ALA A 59 -14.75 -2.24 11.17
CA ALA A 59 -15.61 -3.05 12.06
C ALA A 59 -14.85 -4.14 12.82
N GLN A 60 -13.65 -4.53 12.37
CA GLN A 60 -12.91 -5.66 12.96
C GLN A 60 -11.49 -5.30 13.43
N GLY A 61 -10.89 -4.25 12.85
CA GLY A 61 -9.51 -3.92 13.09
C GLY A 61 -8.54 -4.67 12.17
N TYR A 62 -7.25 -4.58 12.47
CA TYR A 62 -6.21 -5.18 11.62
C TYR A 62 -6.21 -6.69 11.74
N HIS A 63 -6.41 -7.33 10.62
CA HIS A 63 -6.16 -8.74 10.37
C HIS A 63 -5.81 -8.90 8.88
N ARG A 64 -5.11 -9.97 8.52
CA ARG A 64 -4.72 -10.16 7.13
C ARG A 64 -5.87 -10.76 6.34
N GLU A 65 -6.21 -10.10 5.25
CA GLU A 65 -7.26 -10.51 4.34
C GLU A 65 -6.76 -10.58 2.90
N ASP A 66 -7.40 -11.40 2.09
CA ASP A 66 -7.20 -11.34 0.65
C ASP A 66 -7.59 -9.95 0.15
N VAL A 67 -6.74 -9.38 -0.70
CA VAL A 67 -6.96 -8.05 -1.29
C VAL A 67 -8.34 -7.96 -1.97
N ALA A 68 -8.89 -9.08 -2.46
CA ALA A 68 -10.22 -9.13 -3.05
C ALA A 68 -11.36 -9.03 -2.01
N SER A 69 -11.12 -9.31 -0.73
CA SER A 69 -12.11 -9.25 0.35
C SER A 69 -11.91 -8.11 1.36
N ALA A 70 -10.76 -7.42 1.29
CA ALA A 70 -10.30 -6.46 2.30
C ALA A 70 -11.21 -5.26 2.59
N PHE A 71 -12.31 -5.07 1.83
CA PHE A 71 -13.22 -3.94 2.03
C PHE A 71 -14.58 -4.31 2.60
N LYS A 72 -14.87 -5.57 2.85
CA LYS A 72 -16.18 -5.95 3.40
C LYS A 72 -16.48 -5.24 4.72
N GLU A 73 -15.43 -4.87 5.44
CA GLU A 73 -15.50 -4.39 6.81
C GLU A 73 -14.96 -2.97 7.00
N LEU A 74 -14.31 -2.43 5.95
CA LEU A 74 -13.92 -1.03 5.87
C LEU A 74 -14.99 -0.24 5.16
N ASN A 75 -15.53 0.77 5.85
CA ASN A 75 -16.42 1.75 5.27
C ASN A 75 -15.79 3.13 5.44
N TYR A 76 -16.08 4.04 4.52
CA TYR A 76 -15.59 5.40 4.61
C TYR A 76 -16.62 6.41 4.14
N LYS A 77 -16.49 7.65 4.63
CA LYS A 77 -17.32 8.78 4.26
C LYS A 77 -16.45 9.99 3.99
N PHE A 78 -16.60 10.59 2.82
CA PHE A 78 -16.02 11.89 2.52
C PHE A 78 -16.82 13.01 3.10
N ASN A 79 -16.14 13.98 3.70
CA ASN A 79 -16.69 15.19 4.25
C ASN A 79 -15.92 16.39 3.67
N GLN A 80 -16.57 17.56 3.59
CA GLN A 80 -15.91 18.82 3.20
C GLN A 80 -15.10 18.73 1.89
N VAL A 81 -15.66 18.14 0.87
CA VAL A 81 -14.98 18.00 -0.44
C VAL A 81 -14.75 19.37 -1.06
N ARG A 82 -13.50 19.68 -1.40
CA ARG A 82 -13.07 20.89 -2.10
C ARG A 82 -12.42 20.54 -3.42
N ARG A 83 -12.52 21.44 -4.40
CA ARG A 83 -11.93 21.26 -5.73
C ARG A 83 -11.68 22.62 -6.40
N ASN A 84 -10.65 22.68 -7.23
CA ASN A 84 -10.26 23.91 -7.95
C ASN A 84 -10.69 23.93 -9.42
N SER A 85 -11.43 22.94 -9.89
CA SER A 85 -11.89 22.85 -11.28
C SER A 85 -13.35 22.43 -11.36
N GLU A 86 -14.06 22.87 -12.41
CA GLU A 86 -15.33 22.26 -12.78
C GLU A 86 -15.11 20.79 -13.10
N VAL A 87 -15.86 19.94 -12.46
CA VAL A 87 -15.68 18.50 -12.54
C VAL A 87 -16.73 17.94 -13.45
N THR A 88 -16.27 17.29 -14.50
CA THR A 88 -17.12 16.55 -15.42
C THR A 88 -17.69 15.28 -14.79
N SER A 89 -17.08 14.79 -13.70
CA SER A 89 -17.55 13.64 -12.94
C SER A 89 -17.40 13.87 -11.44
N VAL A 90 -18.43 13.53 -10.67
CA VAL A 90 -18.44 13.55 -9.18
C VAL A 90 -17.38 12.61 -8.62
N TRP A 91 -17.03 11.57 -9.36
CA TRP A 91 -16.19 10.45 -8.94
C TRP A 91 -14.70 10.63 -9.25
N ASP A 92 -14.34 11.61 -10.11
CA ASP A 92 -12.97 11.81 -10.53
C ASP A 92 -12.04 12.06 -9.34
N GLY A 93 -11.05 11.20 -9.14
CA GLY A 93 -10.12 11.17 -8.02
C GLY A 93 -10.63 10.47 -6.75
N LEU A 94 -11.92 10.55 -6.42
CA LEU A 94 -12.46 9.90 -5.21
C LEU A 94 -12.54 8.37 -5.35
N THR A 95 -12.66 7.86 -6.57
CA THR A 95 -12.63 6.43 -6.87
C THR A 95 -11.31 5.76 -6.56
N TYR A 96 -10.21 6.52 -6.52
CA TYR A 96 -8.91 6.00 -6.16
C TYR A 96 -8.70 5.81 -4.65
N PHE A 97 -9.68 6.17 -3.83
CA PHE A 97 -9.55 5.99 -2.38
C PHE A 97 -9.54 4.52 -1.97
N ASP A 98 -10.25 3.67 -2.68
CA ASP A 98 -10.19 2.23 -2.47
C ASP A 98 -8.78 1.68 -2.76
N ASP A 99 -8.11 2.19 -3.80
CA ASP A 99 -6.73 1.82 -4.12
C ASP A 99 -5.76 2.26 -3.02
N ILE A 100 -6.01 3.41 -2.38
CA ILE A 100 -5.25 3.87 -1.23
C ILE A 100 -5.40 2.88 -0.06
N LEU A 101 -6.61 2.43 0.23
CA LEU A 101 -6.84 1.46 1.30
C LEU A 101 -6.22 0.09 0.98
N THR A 102 -6.22 -0.33 -0.29
CA THR A 102 -5.57 -1.58 -0.71
C THR A 102 -4.05 -1.51 -0.66
N ALA A 103 -3.46 -0.33 -0.64
CA ALA A 103 -2.01 -0.17 -0.48
C ALA A 103 -1.49 -0.53 0.93
N ASP A 104 -2.37 -0.77 1.91
CA ASP A 104 -1.98 -1.22 3.25
C ASP A 104 -1.47 -2.67 3.21
N ILE A 105 -0.15 -2.82 3.12
CA ILE A 105 0.51 -4.13 3.01
C ILE A 105 0.40 -4.98 4.28
N VAL A 106 0.14 -4.35 5.43
CA VAL A 106 -0.02 -5.07 6.70
C VAL A 106 -1.36 -5.76 6.76
N ARG A 107 -2.41 -5.11 6.26
CA ARG A 107 -3.75 -5.65 6.17
C ARG A 107 -3.89 -6.66 5.04
N ASN A 108 -3.41 -6.32 3.86
CA ASN A 108 -3.65 -7.11 2.67
C ASN A 108 -2.62 -8.24 2.49
N THR A 109 -3.06 -9.31 1.86
CA THR A 109 -2.21 -10.37 1.33
C THR A 109 -1.75 -10.03 -0.11
N ARG A 110 -1.02 -10.95 -0.74
CA ARG A 110 -0.47 -10.81 -2.09
C ARG A 110 0.57 -9.70 -2.21
N ASN A 111 1.45 -9.64 -1.23
CA ASN A 111 2.58 -8.73 -1.19
C ASN A 111 3.79 -9.40 -0.51
N VAL A 112 4.87 -8.66 -0.29
CA VAL A 112 6.11 -9.19 0.29
C VAL A 112 5.95 -9.81 1.68
N LEU A 113 4.89 -9.47 2.41
CA LEU A 113 4.54 -10.07 3.70
C LEU A 113 3.76 -11.38 3.56
N ASP A 114 3.37 -11.79 2.36
CA ASP A 114 2.69 -13.05 2.14
C ASP A 114 3.68 -14.21 2.29
N ILE A 115 3.54 -14.97 3.36
CA ILE A 115 4.45 -16.07 3.71
C ILE A 115 4.46 -17.15 2.63
N VAL A 116 3.34 -17.41 1.99
CA VAL A 116 3.21 -18.44 0.94
C VAL A 116 4.07 -18.07 -0.27
N ASN A 117 4.04 -16.79 -0.65
CA ASN A 117 4.74 -16.27 -1.82
C ASN A 117 6.13 -15.69 -1.51
N SER A 118 6.58 -15.74 -0.25
CA SER A 118 7.86 -15.12 0.15
C SER A 118 9.10 -15.64 -0.60
N ARG A 119 9.02 -16.86 -1.16
CA ARG A 119 10.08 -17.43 -2.01
C ARG A 119 10.16 -16.80 -3.39
N ASP A 120 9.09 -16.14 -3.83
CA ASP A 120 9.02 -15.48 -5.13
C ASP A 120 9.64 -14.08 -5.09
N TYR A 121 10.22 -13.71 -3.95
CA TYR A 121 10.92 -12.45 -3.75
C TYR A 121 12.40 -12.64 -3.50
N LYS A 122 13.22 -11.83 -4.17
CA LYS A 122 14.63 -11.59 -3.80
C LYS A 122 14.66 -10.56 -2.69
N LEU A 123 15.27 -10.89 -1.56
CA LEU A 123 15.42 -10.01 -0.40
C LEU A 123 16.89 -9.64 -0.21
N LYS A 124 17.18 -8.36 0.08
CA LYS A 124 18.51 -7.87 0.41
C LYS A 124 18.46 -6.87 1.55
N SER A 125 19.45 -6.88 2.42
CA SER A 125 19.63 -5.82 3.41
C SER A 125 20.02 -4.51 2.76
N LYS A 126 19.41 -3.42 3.21
CA LYS A 126 19.86 -2.05 2.97
C LYS A 126 20.53 -1.45 4.21
N GLY A 127 20.68 -2.26 5.27
CA GLY A 127 21.28 -1.84 6.54
C GLY A 127 20.25 -1.49 7.58
N LYS A 128 20.77 -1.01 8.71
CA LYS A 128 19.99 -0.50 9.84
C LYS A 128 20.10 1.02 9.87
N LEU A 129 19.02 1.69 10.24
CA LEU A 129 18.99 3.13 10.44
C LEU A 129 18.00 3.52 11.54
N VAL A 130 17.98 4.78 11.90
CA VAL A 130 16.96 5.35 12.79
C VAL A 130 15.89 6.00 11.92
N TYR A 131 14.64 5.60 12.10
CA TYR A 131 13.48 6.16 11.43
C TYR A 131 12.43 6.58 12.47
N GLU A 132 12.07 7.86 12.48
CA GLU A 132 11.16 8.46 13.49
C GLU A 132 11.52 8.12 14.95
N GLY A 133 12.82 7.99 15.26
CA GLY A 133 13.33 7.68 16.59
C GLY A 133 13.49 6.20 16.91
N ASP A 134 13.00 5.30 16.07
CA ASP A 134 13.11 3.85 16.21
C ASP A 134 14.27 3.27 15.38
N SER A 135 14.94 2.26 15.90
CA SER A 135 15.92 1.48 15.15
C SER A 135 15.20 0.51 14.21
N VAL A 136 15.46 0.63 12.91
CA VAL A 136 14.81 -0.21 11.90
C VAL A 136 15.82 -0.98 11.06
N GLN A 137 15.42 -2.17 10.62
CA GLN A 137 16.05 -2.89 9.53
C GLN A 137 15.34 -2.50 8.23
N VAL A 138 16.09 -2.04 7.24
CA VAL A 138 15.56 -1.83 5.88
C VAL A 138 15.89 -3.06 5.03
N ILE A 139 14.86 -3.63 4.44
CA ILE A 139 14.95 -4.78 3.55
C ILE A 139 14.42 -4.35 2.19
N SER A 140 15.26 -4.38 1.17
CA SER A 140 14.80 -4.26 -0.22
C SER A 140 14.28 -5.60 -0.71
N TYR A 141 13.24 -5.55 -1.51
CA TYR A 141 12.63 -6.72 -2.12
C TYR A 141 12.34 -6.51 -3.60
N GLN A 142 12.34 -7.59 -4.36
CA GLN A 142 11.97 -7.59 -5.76
C GLN A 142 11.26 -8.90 -6.09
N ALA A 143 10.06 -8.83 -6.66
CA ALA A 143 9.38 -10.01 -7.17
C ALA A 143 10.15 -10.57 -8.38
N THR A 144 10.39 -11.88 -8.38
CA THR A 144 11.08 -12.56 -9.48
C THR A 144 10.15 -12.77 -10.66
N HIS A 145 8.88 -13.07 -10.37
CA HIS A 145 7.81 -13.27 -11.34
C HIS A 145 6.54 -12.58 -10.81
N PRO A 146 6.35 -11.28 -11.13
CA PRO A 146 5.12 -10.59 -10.75
C PRO A 146 3.90 -11.32 -11.30
N SER A 147 2.90 -11.51 -10.46
CA SER A 147 1.68 -12.23 -10.78
C SER A 147 0.56 -11.80 -9.85
N ILE A 148 -0.67 -12.18 -10.13
CA ILE A 148 -1.80 -11.90 -9.25
C ILE A 148 -1.60 -12.44 -7.83
N SER A 149 -0.86 -13.53 -7.67
CA SER A 149 -0.58 -14.12 -6.35
C SER A 149 0.49 -13.36 -5.56
N THR A 150 1.40 -12.66 -6.24
CA THR A 150 2.50 -11.92 -5.60
C THR A 150 2.23 -10.43 -5.45
N THR A 151 1.44 -9.83 -6.34
CA THR A 151 1.23 -8.38 -6.40
C THR A 151 -0.23 -7.97 -6.26
N GLY A 152 -1.16 -8.91 -6.35
CA GLY A 152 -2.59 -8.65 -6.37
C GLY A 152 -3.14 -8.24 -7.75
N ASP A 153 -2.27 -7.97 -8.72
CA ASP A 153 -2.64 -7.50 -10.05
C ASP A 153 -1.90 -8.31 -11.15
N PRO A 154 -2.64 -8.90 -12.11
CA PRO A 154 -2.04 -9.67 -13.20
C PRO A 154 -1.35 -8.81 -14.27
N ALA A 155 -1.62 -7.50 -14.33
CA ALA A 155 -1.04 -6.59 -15.31
C ALA A 155 0.36 -6.08 -14.91
N VAL A 156 0.76 -6.26 -13.65
CA VAL A 156 2.06 -5.82 -13.14
C VAL A 156 3.21 -6.56 -13.82
N GLN A 157 4.16 -5.79 -14.35
CA GLN A 157 5.34 -6.29 -15.06
C GLN A 157 6.58 -6.33 -14.16
N THR A 158 6.76 -5.29 -13.32
CA THR A 158 7.82 -5.23 -12.33
C THR A 158 7.25 -4.82 -10.98
N TYR A 159 7.79 -5.40 -9.91
CA TYR A 159 7.37 -5.07 -8.56
C TYR A 159 8.58 -5.16 -7.63
N SER A 160 8.96 -4.05 -7.03
CA SER A 160 10.10 -3.97 -6.11
C SER A 160 9.83 -2.92 -5.06
N GLY A 161 10.62 -2.95 -3.97
CA GLY A 161 10.43 -1.96 -2.94
C GLY A 161 11.38 -2.08 -1.77
N GLU A 162 11.07 -1.34 -0.72
CA GLU A 162 11.79 -1.33 0.55
C GLU A 162 10.80 -1.33 1.71
N ILE A 163 11.01 -2.23 2.66
CA ILE A 163 10.22 -2.33 3.88
C ILE A 163 11.10 -2.02 5.10
N TYR A 164 10.58 -1.19 5.98
CA TYR A 164 11.21 -0.70 7.21
C TYR A 164 10.59 -1.42 8.40
N VAL A 165 11.34 -2.31 9.01
CA VAL A 165 10.88 -3.15 10.13
C VAL A 165 11.52 -2.65 11.41
N ASN A 166 10.71 -2.28 12.39
CA ASN A 166 11.17 -1.92 13.73
C ASN A 166 11.86 -3.11 14.40
N LEU A 167 13.09 -2.92 14.88
CA LEU A 167 13.87 -4.00 15.49
C LEU A 167 13.39 -4.38 16.88
N LYS A 168 12.59 -3.53 17.54
CA LYS A 168 12.10 -3.76 18.91
C LYS A 168 10.89 -4.69 18.96
N ASP A 169 9.92 -4.46 18.08
CA ASP A 169 8.63 -5.16 18.12
C ASP A 169 8.25 -5.81 16.77
N LEU A 170 9.11 -5.66 15.76
CA LEU A 170 8.90 -6.20 14.42
C LEU A 170 7.65 -5.65 13.69
N ALA A 171 7.23 -4.43 14.05
CA ALA A 171 6.21 -3.74 13.28
C ALA A 171 6.79 -3.15 11.98
N VAL A 172 5.98 -3.06 10.94
CA VAL A 172 6.29 -2.27 9.76
C VAL A 172 6.04 -0.80 10.08
N LEU A 173 7.03 0.06 9.85
CA LEU A 173 6.89 1.51 10.00
C LEU A 173 6.67 2.21 8.67
N LYS A 174 7.27 1.68 7.61
CA LYS A 174 7.17 2.24 6.26
C LYS A 174 7.33 1.13 5.23
N ASN A 175 6.64 1.27 4.12
CA ASN A 175 6.89 0.47 2.93
C ASN A 175 6.84 1.35 1.69
N VAL A 176 7.77 1.15 0.78
CA VAL A 176 7.80 1.83 -0.53
C VAL A 176 7.75 0.75 -1.59
N VAL A 177 6.78 0.84 -2.49
CA VAL A 177 6.63 -0.04 -3.65
C VAL A 177 6.89 0.76 -4.91
N ASN A 178 7.68 0.23 -5.83
CA ASN A 178 7.81 0.71 -7.19
C ASN A 178 7.34 -0.40 -8.12
N LEU A 179 6.40 -0.09 -8.98
CA LEU A 179 5.88 -1.03 -9.94
C LEU A 179 5.70 -0.41 -11.33
N THR A 180 5.74 -1.27 -12.35
CA THR A 180 5.27 -0.96 -13.69
C THR A 180 4.17 -1.92 -14.07
N SER A 181 3.16 -1.42 -14.77
CA SER A 181 2.03 -2.22 -15.24
C SER A 181 1.71 -1.92 -16.70
N ARG A 182 1.16 -2.91 -17.41
CA ARG A 182 0.67 -2.72 -18.78
C ARG A 182 -0.55 -1.84 -18.81
N ASP A 183 -1.44 -2.04 -17.83
CA ASP A 183 -2.72 -1.38 -17.73
C ASP A 183 -2.84 -0.70 -16.37
N PHE A 184 -3.63 0.33 -16.28
CA PHE A 184 -4.12 0.85 -15.02
C PHE A 184 -5.41 0.11 -14.65
N ASN A 185 -5.25 -1.04 -14.04
CA ASN A 185 -6.34 -1.68 -13.33
C ASN A 185 -6.27 -1.18 -11.89
N GLY A 186 -7.13 -0.26 -11.50
CA GLY A 186 -7.29 0.13 -10.11
C GLY A 186 -7.63 -1.12 -9.30
N LEU A 187 -6.64 -1.83 -8.81
CA LEU A 187 -6.62 -3.10 -8.07
C LEU A 187 -7.93 -3.94 -8.10
N GLY A 188 -8.66 -3.88 -9.23
CA GLY A 188 -9.86 -4.65 -9.48
C GLY A 188 -11.13 -4.15 -8.79
N ARG A 189 -11.16 -2.93 -8.24
CA ARG A 189 -12.25 -2.47 -7.39
C ARG A 189 -12.90 -1.17 -7.81
N ASN A 190 -13.00 -0.92 -9.08
CA ASN A 190 -13.91 0.11 -9.56
C ASN A 190 -15.34 -0.32 -9.25
N LEU A 191 -15.87 0.13 -8.12
CA LEU A 191 -17.31 -0.01 -7.79
C LEU A 191 -18.19 0.70 -8.81
N VAL A 192 -17.59 1.56 -9.63
CA VAL A 192 -18.25 2.29 -10.71
C VAL A 192 -17.39 2.16 -11.95
N THR A 193 -17.96 1.59 -13.02
CA THR A 193 -17.31 1.60 -14.34
C THR A 193 -17.25 3.04 -14.84
N ILE A 194 -16.10 3.66 -14.78
CA ILE A 194 -15.86 4.96 -15.38
C ILE A 194 -15.38 4.70 -16.79
N ASN A 195 -16.01 5.32 -17.79
CA ASN A 195 -15.50 5.36 -19.16
C ASN A 195 -14.24 6.24 -19.21
N GLU A 196 -13.15 5.74 -18.69
CA GLU A 196 -11.84 6.34 -18.85
C GLU A 196 -11.17 5.78 -20.11
N LYS A 197 -10.35 6.61 -20.75
CA LYS A 197 -9.51 6.14 -21.85
C LYS A 197 -8.54 5.07 -21.34
N PRO A 198 -8.23 4.05 -22.16
CA PRO A 198 -7.20 3.08 -21.81
C PRO A 198 -5.90 3.79 -21.42
N LYS A 199 -5.24 3.28 -20.42
CA LYS A 199 -3.97 3.79 -19.91
C LYS A 199 -2.93 2.69 -20.08
N SER A 200 -1.79 3.05 -20.67
CA SER A 200 -0.66 2.15 -20.88
C SER A 200 0.61 2.71 -20.25
N ASP A 201 1.67 1.89 -20.23
CA ASP A 201 2.98 2.27 -19.69
C ASP A 201 2.90 2.85 -18.26
N VAL A 202 2.09 2.26 -17.41
CA VAL A 202 1.87 2.75 -16.05
C VAL A 202 3.12 2.52 -15.19
N LYS A 203 3.60 3.61 -14.57
CA LYS A 203 4.63 3.56 -13.52
C LYS A 203 4.02 4.09 -12.24
N MET A 204 4.21 3.39 -11.14
CA MET A 204 3.63 3.76 -9.87
C MET A 204 4.64 3.61 -8.74
N THR A 205 4.65 4.60 -7.84
CA THR A 205 5.33 4.53 -6.54
C THR A 205 4.28 4.66 -5.46
N ILE A 206 4.22 3.68 -4.55
CA ILE A 206 3.31 3.67 -3.41
C ILE A 206 4.14 3.71 -2.13
N THR A 207 3.90 4.70 -1.29
CA THR A 207 4.51 4.80 0.04
C THR A 207 3.43 4.67 1.09
N THR A 208 3.54 3.68 1.96
CA THR A 208 2.70 3.51 3.15
C THR A 208 3.52 3.75 4.41
N THR A 209 2.94 4.44 5.37
CA THR A 209 3.56 4.73 6.67
C THR A 209 2.62 4.35 7.81
N TYR A 210 3.22 3.89 8.90
CA TYR A 210 2.50 3.47 10.09
C TYR A 210 3.06 4.21 11.30
N LYS A 211 2.17 4.67 12.18
CA LYS A 211 2.53 5.33 13.42
C LYS A 211 1.97 4.61 14.62
N LYS A 212 2.70 4.69 15.72
CA LYS A 212 2.28 4.13 17.00
C LYS A 212 1.45 5.15 17.76
N LEU A 213 0.25 4.75 18.17
CA LEU A 213 -0.55 5.50 19.11
C LEU A 213 -0.73 4.65 20.38
N LYS A 214 -0.25 5.15 21.51
CA LYS A 214 -0.17 4.36 22.75
C LYS A 214 0.67 3.09 22.55
N SER A 215 0.02 1.93 22.48
CA SER A 215 0.69 0.63 22.37
C SER A 215 0.56 -0.04 21.01
N VAL A 216 -0.23 0.50 20.08
CA VAL A 216 -0.55 -0.14 18.80
C VAL A 216 -0.23 0.76 17.61
N TYR A 217 0.06 0.14 16.48
CA TYR A 217 0.27 0.84 15.21
C TYR A 217 -1.02 0.91 14.40
N PHE A 218 -1.06 1.90 13.51
CA PHE A 218 -2.13 2.09 12.54
C PHE A 218 -1.57 2.76 11.28
N LEU A 219 -2.27 2.62 10.17
CA LEU A 219 -1.94 3.29 8.92
C LEU A 219 -2.05 4.82 9.13
N SER A 220 -0.94 5.53 8.99
CA SER A 220 -0.89 6.98 9.21
C SER A 220 -0.80 7.77 7.91
N GLY A 221 -0.41 7.13 6.81
CA GLY A 221 -0.34 7.79 5.52
C GLY A 221 -0.15 6.81 4.38
N VAL A 222 -0.76 7.14 3.26
CA VAL A 222 -0.52 6.51 1.96
C VAL A 222 -0.32 7.61 0.95
N GLN A 223 0.76 7.51 0.18
CA GLN A 223 1.05 8.37 -0.96
C GLN A 223 1.18 7.49 -2.20
N VAL A 224 0.44 7.82 -3.23
CA VAL A 224 0.50 7.14 -4.53
C VAL A 224 0.89 8.17 -5.57
N GLU A 225 2.01 7.94 -6.23
CA GLU A 225 2.47 8.70 -7.40
C GLU A 225 2.42 7.79 -8.60
N TYR A 226 1.82 8.24 -9.69
CA TYR A 226 1.75 7.46 -10.91
C TYR A 226 1.86 8.33 -12.16
N SER A 227 2.39 7.72 -13.21
CA SER A 227 2.42 8.28 -14.55
C SER A 227 1.99 7.20 -15.55
N TYR A 228 1.36 7.60 -16.64
CA TYR A 228 0.86 6.71 -17.68
C TYR A 228 0.75 7.45 -19.01
N LYS A 229 0.54 6.69 -20.08
CA LYS A 229 0.11 7.24 -21.38
C LYS A 229 -1.39 6.97 -21.54
N GLU A 230 -2.13 7.96 -22.02
CA GLU A 230 -3.52 7.79 -22.49
C GLU A 230 -3.51 7.49 -23.98
N GLU A 231 -4.28 6.47 -24.38
CA GLU A 231 -4.50 6.09 -25.78
C GLU A 231 -5.68 6.83 -26.40
#